data_78f6ebfb99084402411ac41f2e773688
#
_entry.id   78f6ebfb99084402411ac41f2e773688
#
_cell.length_a   1.000
_cell.length_b   1.000
_cell.length_c   1.000
_cell.angle_alpha   90.00
_cell.angle_beta   90.00
_cell.angle_gamma   90.00
#
_symmetry.space_group_name_H-M   'P 1'
#
loop_
_entity.id
_entity.type
_entity.pdbx_description
1 polymer ?
#
loop_
_entity_poly.entity_id
_entity_poly.type
_entity_poly.pdbx_seq_one_letter_code
_entity_poly.pdbx_strand_id
1 'polypeptide(L)'
;MSISWFMKGLNESIAKQANQEDNCTGRFWEGRFKSQALLDEAAVLSAMAYTDLNPIRAGIAATPESSDYTSIQARLEHLKQTPNTPFCDPTPDFLQIFSGNARSDEPHGIPFKFEDYVQLVDWTGRVIRDDKKHAINHDLPPILQRLDIDPKQWLYYSQNFESSYKGLIRRYFSVRNACRELGKQWAKGIGCLRQAMVT
;
A
#
# COMPACT_ATOMS: atom_id res chain seq x y z
N MET A 1 16.10 1.73 16.71
CA MET A 1 16.54 0.70 15.74
C MET A 1 16.71 1.37 14.38
N SER A 2 17.80 1.13 13.65
CA SER A 2 18.02 1.77 12.33
C SER A 2 17.43 0.89 11.23
N ILE A 3 16.58 1.45 10.38
CA ILE A 3 16.00 0.76 9.21
C ILE A 3 17.11 0.21 8.27
N SER A 4 18.25 0.92 8.18
CA SER A 4 19.36 0.48 7.33
C SER A 4 20.01 -0.82 7.84
N TRP A 5 20.16 -0.98 9.15
CA TRP A 5 20.67 -2.21 9.73
C TRP A 5 19.71 -3.38 9.61
N PHE A 6 18.41 -3.12 9.82
CA PHE A 6 17.36 -4.12 9.61
C PHE A 6 17.36 -4.62 8.16
N MET A 7 17.32 -3.70 7.19
CA MET A 7 17.31 -4.03 5.77
C MET A 7 18.61 -4.70 5.31
N LYS A 8 19.75 -4.36 5.89
CA LYS A 8 21.00 -5.06 5.61
C LYS A 8 20.91 -6.54 5.97
N GLY A 9 20.47 -6.85 7.20
CA GLY A 9 20.33 -8.23 7.64
C GLY A 9 19.33 -9.03 6.82
N LEU A 10 18.14 -8.45 6.56
CA LEU A 10 17.10 -9.08 5.76
C LEU A 10 17.58 -9.36 4.33
N ASN A 11 18.13 -8.36 3.65
CA ASN A 11 18.55 -8.49 2.25
C ASN A 11 19.74 -9.43 2.09
N GLU A 12 20.65 -9.48 3.06
CA GLU A 12 21.78 -10.42 3.05
C GLU A 12 21.30 -11.86 3.21
N SER A 13 20.35 -12.12 4.11
CA SER A 13 19.77 -13.43 4.34
C SER A 13 19.06 -13.94 3.09
N ILE A 14 18.17 -13.12 2.49
CA ILE A 14 17.43 -13.45 1.27
C ILE A 14 18.40 -13.73 0.10
N ALA A 15 19.41 -12.86 -0.09
CA ALA A 15 20.34 -13.03 -1.19
C ALA A 15 21.17 -14.31 -1.08
N LYS A 16 21.59 -14.69 0.14
CA LYS A 16 22.30 -15.94 0.38
C LYS A 16 21.43 -17.17 0.07
N GLN A 17 20.19 -17.15 0.55
CA GLN A 17 19.25 -18.24 0.31
C GLN A 17 18.93 -18.38 -1.17
N ALA A 18 18.56 -17.30 -1.86
CA ALA A 18 18.24 -17.32 -3.28
C ALA A 18 19.43 -17.79 -4.14
N ASN A 19 20.65 -17.30 -3.87
CA ASN A 19 21.84 -17.76 -4.58
C ASN A 19 22.12 -19.25 -4.34
N GLN A 20 21.80 -19.75 -3.15
CA GLN A 20 21.95 -21.18 -2.86
C GLN A 20 20.91 -22.03 -3.60
N GLU A 21 19.64 -21.60 -3.62
CA GLU A 21 18.56 -22.28 -4.35
C GLU A 21 18.82 -22.31 -5.86
N ASP A 22 19.30 -21.22 -6.43
CA ASP A 22 19.63 -21.09 -7.85
C ASP A 22 21.03 -21.65 -8.22
N ASN A 23 21.77 -22.14 -7.22
CA ASN A 23 23.14 -22.63 -7.37
C ASN A 23 24.05 -21.62 -8.11
N CYS A 24 23.90 -20.36 -7.79
CA CYS A 24 24.65 -19.26 -8.39
C CYS A 24 25.44 -18.46 -7.34
N THR A 25 26.38 -17.66 -7.81
CA THR A 25 27.16 -16.74 -7.00
C THR A 25 27.09 -15.35 -7.61
N GLY A 26 27.14 -14.34 -6.77
CA GLY A 26 27.17 -12.96 -7.23
C GLY A 26 26.15 -12.06 -6.56
N ARG A 27 25.86 -10.95 -7.22
CA ARG A 27 24.99 -9.92 -6.70
C ARG A 27 23.54 -10.25 -7.01
N PHE A 28 22.76 -10.55 -5.98
CA PHE A 28 21.32 -10.80 -6.08
C PHE A 28 20.51 -9.51 -6.31
N TRP A 29 20.77 -8.46 -5.50
CA TRP A 29 20.03 -7.20 -5.58
C TRP A 29 20.65 -6.24 -6.60
N GLU A 30 19.83 -5.64 -7.46
CA GLU A 30 20.27 -4.62 -8.42
C GLU A 30 20.81 -3.34 -7.75
N GLY A 31 20.25 -2.97 -6.60
CA GLY A 31 20.58 -1.74 -5.90
C GLY A 31 20.37 -1.79 -4.41
N ARG A 32 20.57 -0.66 -3.77
CA ARG A 32 20.24 -0.47 -2.36
C ARG A 32 18.71 -0.42 -2.19
N PHE A 33 18.20 -0.88 -1.03
CA PHE A 33 16.81 -0.70 -0.68
C PHE A 33 16.40 0.77 -0.74
N LYS A 34 15.16 1.00 -1.09
CA LYS A 34 14.53 2.33 -1.05
C LYS A 34 13.53 2.32 0.09
N SER A 35 13.46 3.42 0.84
CA SER A 35 12.45 3.60 1.89
C SER A 35 11.65 4.85 1.61
N GLN A 36 10.37 4.80 1.91
CA GLN A 36 9.45 5.90 1.73
C GLN A 36 8.59 6.05 2.99
N ALA A 37 8.52 7.26 3.52
CA ALA A 37 7.65 7.55 4.64
C ALA A 37 6.20 7.71 4.15
N LEU A 38 5.28 7.03 4.81
CA LEU A 38 3.83 7.17 4.64
C LEU A 38 3.34 8.12 5.74
N LEU A 39 2.92 9.32 5.37
CA LEU A 39 2.69 10.41 6.33
C LEU A 39 1.25 10.54 6.77
N ASP A 40 0.33 9.82 6.13
CA ASP A 40 -1.09 9.83 6.46
C ASP A 40 -1.82 8.54 6.09
N GLU A 41 -3.07 8.47 6.52
CA GLU A 41 -3.94 7.34 6.24
C GLU A 41 -4.11 7.07 4.74
N ALA A 42 -4.24 8.12 3.93
CA ALA A 42 -4.38 7.97 2.48
C ALA A 42 -3.11 7.39 1.84
N ALA A 43 -1.92 7.77 2.33
CA ALA A 43 -0.64 7.21 1.88
C ALA A 43 -0.50 5.73 2.29
N VAL A 44 -0.88 5.38 3.52
CA VAL A 44 -0.90 3.99 3.99
C VAL A 44 -1.84 3.14 3.13
N LEU A 45 -3.07 3.61 2.93
CA LEU A 45 -4.07 2.93 2.12
C LEU A 45 -3.59 2.71 0.68
N SER A 46 -2.97 3.74 0.09
CA SER A 46 -2.44 3.66 -1.29
C SER A 46 -1.29 2.66 -1.40
N ALA A 47 -0.38 2.64 -0.42
CA ALA A 47 0.73 1.70 -0.39
C ALA A 47 0.25 0.25 -0.24
N MET A 48 -0.72 0.01 0.64
CA MET A 48 -1.33 -1.30 0.85
C MET A 48 -2.02 -1.78 -0.42
N ALA A 49 -2.91 -0.97 -0.99
CA ALA A 49 -3.65 -1.34 -2.20
C ALA A 49 -2.71 -1.55 -3.40
N TYR A 50 -1.66 -0.73 -3.53
CA TYR A 50 -0.64 -0.93 -4.57
C TYR A 50 0.03 -2.29 -4.45
N THR A 51 0.42 -2.67 -3.23
CA THR A 51 1.11 -3.95 -2.96
C THR A 51 0.18 -5.14 -3.20
N ASP A 52 -1.04 -5.10 -2.68
CA ASP A 52 -2.02 -6.18 -2.80
C ASP A 52 -2.55 -6.35 -4.24
N LEU A 53 -2.59 -5.27 -5.04
CA LEU A 53 -2.98 -5.32 -6.45
C LEU A 53 -1.82 -5.58 -7.42
N ASN A 54 -0.60 -5.71 -6.93
CA ASN A 54 0.57 -5.92 -7.79
C ASN A 54 0.47 -7.18 -8.66
N PRO A 55 0.06 -8.36 -8.16
CA PRO A 55 -0.13 -9.55 -8.99
C PRO A 55 -1.20 -9.36 -10.07
N ILE A 56 -2.29 -8.64 -9.77
CA ILE A 56 -3.37 -8.34 -10.73
C ILE A 56 -2.87 -7.42 -11.84
N ARG A 57 -2.10 -6.38 -11.49
CA ARG A 57 -1.50 -5.47 -12.48
C ARG A 57 -0.47 -6.16 -13.37
N ALA A 58 0.26 -7.11 -12.82
CA ALA A 58 1.23 -7.91 -13.57
C ALA A 58 0.58 -9.00 -14.43
N GLY A 59 -0.76 -9.18 -14.36
CA GLY A 59 -1.47 -10.24 -15.06
C GLY A 59 -1.21 -11.66 -14.51
N ILE A 60 -0.61 -11.76 -13.31
CA ILE A 60 -0.29 -13.03 -12.63
C ILE A 60 -1.54 -13.58 -11.95
N ALA A 61 -2.37 -12.72 -11.35
CA ALA A 61 -3.59 -13.09 -10.66
C ALA A 61 -4.81 -12.41 -11.29
N ALA A 62 -5.97 -13.08 -11.22
CA ALA A 62 -7.23 -12.55 -11.73
C ALA A 62 -8.02 -11.77 -10.66
N THR A 63 -7.89 -12.14 -9.39
CA THR A 63 -8.63 -11.55 -8.26
C THR A 63 -7.72 -11.40 -7.05
N PRO A 64 -8.11 -10.58 -6.05
CA PRO A 64 -7.36 -10.48 -4.79
C PRO A 64 -7.21 -11.82 -4.06
N GLU A 65 -8.22 -12.70 -4.16
CA GLU A 65 -8.20 -14.04 -3.54
C GLU A 65 -7.19 -14.98 -4.18
N SER A 66 -6.84 -14.75 -5.46
CA SER A 66 -5.85 -15.54 -6.21
C SER A 66 -4.47 -14.87 -6.26
N SER A 67 -4.29 -13.75 -5.55
CA SER A 67 -3.04 -12.99 -5.52
C SER A 67 -2.08 -13.55 -4.47
N ASP A 68 -1.34 -14.60 -4.81
CA ASP A 68 -0.43 -15.29 -3.90
C ASP A 68 0.58 -14.32 -3.25
N TYR A 69 0.89 -14.61 -2.00
CA TYR A 69 1.85 -13.86 -1.17
C TYR A 69 1.45 -12.40 -0.88
N THR A 70 0.17 -12.05 -1.00
CA THR A 70 -0.33 -10.73 -0.62
C THR A 70 -1.01 -10.74 0.75
N SER A 71 -1.05 -9.59 1.41
CA SER A 71 -1.69 -9.46 2.72
C SER A 71 -3.21 -9.66 2.63
N ILE A 72 -3.84 -9.25 1.54
CA ILE A 72 -5.28 -9.40 1.34
C ILE A 72 -5.65 -10.87 1.16
N GLN A 73 -4.90 -11.65 0.39
CA GLN A 73 -5.13 -13.08 0.24
C GLN A 73 -5.07 -13.80 1.60
N ALA A 74 -3.98 -13.57 2.36
CA ALA A 74 -3.81 -14.21 3.66
C ALA A 74 -4.97 -13.91 4.62
N ARG A 75 -5.50 -12.66 4.62
CA ARG A 75 -6.65 -12.27 5.44
C ARG A 75 -7.95 -12.94 4.97
N LEU A 76 -8.19 -12.98 3.67
CA LEU A 76 -9.39 -13.62 3.09
C LEU A 76 -9.39 -15.12 3.33
N GLU A 77 -8.24 -15.79 3.26
CA GLU A 77 -8.11 -17.22 3.59
C GLU A 77 -8.35 -17.48 5.08
N HIS A 78 -7.78 -16.66 5.96
CA HIS A 78 -8.01 -16.76 7.39
C HIS A 78 -9.49 -16.58 7.74
N LEU A 79 -10.18 -15.64 7.12
CA LEU A 79 -11.62 -15.42 7.28
C LEU A 79 -12.44 -16.66 6.86
N LYS A 80 -12.06 -17.34 5.78
CA LYS A 80 -12.73 -18.58 5.34
C LYS A 80 -12.55 -19.72 6.33
N GLN A 81 -11.40 -19.79 7.00
CA GLN A 81 -11.08 -20.84 7.97
C GLN A 81 -11.72 -20.59 9.35
N THR A 82 -12.12 -19.36 9.66
CA THR A 82 -12.69 -18.95 10.95
C THR A 82 -14.08 -18.30 10.82
N PRO A 83 -15.09 -18.99 10.24
CA PRO A 83 -16.36 -18.37 9.86
C PRO A 83 -17.25 -17.95 11.04
N ASN A 84 -16.95 -18.33 12.28
CA ASN A 84 -17.82 -18.14 13.46
C ASN A 84 -17.24 -17.21 14.53
N THR A 85 -16.24 -16.41 14.24
CA THR A 85 -15.74 -15.41 15.19
C THR A 85 -16.54 -14.12 15.07
N PRO A 86 -17.46 -13.81 15.98
CA PRO A 86 -18.20 -12.55 15.93
C PRO A 86 -17.21 -11.41 16.20
N PHE A 87 -17.14 -10.45 15.28
CA PHE A 87 -16.39 -9.19 15.43
C PHE A 87 -14.87 -9.27 15.60
N CYS A 88 -14.22 -10.36 15.24
CA CYS A 88 -12.76 -10.38 15.20
C CYS A 88 -12.28 -10.01 13.81
N ASP A 89 -11.36 -9.05 13.73
CA ASP A 89 -10.60 -8.77 12.52
C ASP A 89 -10.00 -10.09 12.00
N PRO A 90 -10.27 -10.51 10.77
CA PRO A 90 -9.74 -11.73 10.18
C PRO A 90 -8.25 -11.57 9.85
N THR A 91 -7.45 -11.28 10.88
CA THR A 91 -6.03 -10.99 10.72
C THR A 91 -5.21 -12.16 11.25
N PRO A 92 -4.41 -12.83 10.40
CA PRO A 92 -3.40 -13.76 10.87
C PRO A 92 -2.42 -13.10 11.84
N ASP A 93 -1.91 -13.83 12.83
CA ASP A 93 -1.02 -13.32 13.89
C ASP A 93 0.23 -12.59 13.40
N PHE A 94 0.66 -12.86 12.17
CA PHE A 94 1.83 -12.22 11.54
C PHE A 94 1.51 -10.92 10.80
N LEU A 95 0.22 -10.53 10.71
CA LEU A 95 -0.21 -9.30 10.07
C LEU A 95 -0.75 -8.28 11.08
N GLN A 96 -0.63 -7.00 10.76
CA GLN A 96 -1.19 -5.92 11.56
C GLN A 96 -2.73 -5.95 11.50
N ILE A 97 -3.40 -5.78 12.65
CA ILE A 97 -4.86 -5.71 12.74
C ILE A 97 -5.42 -4.43 12.10
N PHE A 98 -6.67 -4.50 11.62
CA PHE A 98 -7.45 -3.32 11.25
C PHE A 98 -8.17 -2.77 12.49
N SER A 99 -7.80 -1.58 12.94
CA SER A 99 -8.38 -0.96 14.15
C SER A 99 -9.69 -0.20 13.91
N GLY A 100 -10.20 -0.24 12.70
CA GLY A 100 -11.37 0.56 12.32
C GLY A 100 -10.99 2.02 12.08
N ASN A 101 -11.80 2.96 12.58
CA ASN A 101 -11.46 4.38 12.49
C ASN A 101 -10.31 4.68 13.46
N ALA A 102 -9.36 5.54 13.01
CA ALA A 102 -8.25 5.97 13.84
C ALA A 102 -8.74 6.47 15.21
N ARG A 103 -8.38 5.74 16.26
CA ARG A 103 -8.65 6.12 17.65
C ARG A 103 -7.33 6.49 18.29
N SER A 104 -7.33 7.52 19.12
CA SER A 104 -6.14 7.94 19.87
C SER A 104 -5.68 6.92 20.92
N ASP A 105 -6.56 5.98 21.28
CA ASP A 105 -6.36 4.95 22.30
C ASP A 105 -5.86 3.60 21.74
N GLU A 106 -5.88 3.40 20.40
CA GLU A 106 -5.33 2.22 19.73
C GLU A 106 -4.28 2.59 18.65
N PRO A 107 -3.08 2.99 19.06
CA PRO A 107 -2.08 3.54 18.15
C PRO A 107 -1.42 2.50 17.23
N HIS A 108 -1.74 1.21 17.35
CA HIS A 108 -0.99 0.13 16.72
C HIS A 108 -1.72 -0.62 15.60
N GLY A 109 -2.94 -0.23 15.23
CA GLY A 109 -3.72 -0.84 14.16
C GLY A 109 -3.64 -0.09 12.83
N ILE A 110 -4.09 -0.75 11.75
CA ILE A 110 -4.34 -0.10 10.47
C ILE A 110 -5.65 0.71 10.63
N PRO A 111 -5.66 2.05 10.39
CA PRO A 111 -6.77 2.94 10.76
C PRO A 111 -7.96 2.88 9.77
N PHE A 112 -8.36 1.67 9.36
CA PHE A 112 -9.47 1.41 8.45
C PHE A 112 -10.29 0.24 8.95
N LYS A 113 -11.52 0.09 8.43
CA LYS A 113 -12.27 -1.15 8.53
C LYS A 113 -11.82 -2.10 7.43
N PHE A 114 -11.70 -3.37 7.74
CA PHE A 114 -11.27 -4.38 6.76
C PHE A 114 -12.24 -4.50 5.59
N GLU A 115 -13.55 -4.45 5.85
CA GLU A 115 -14.58 -4.50 4.81
C GLU A 115 -14.45 -3.35 3.81
N ASP A 116 -14.23 -2.11 4.32
CA ASP A 116 -14.03 -0.92 3.47
C ASP A 116 -12.79 -1.07 2.59
N TYR A 117 -11.74 -1.68 3.14
CA TYR A 117 -10.50 -1.94 2.40
C TYR A 117 -10.71 -2.99 1.31
N VAL A 118 -11.39 -4.10 1.61
CA VAL A 118 -11.69 -5.16 0.63
C VAL A 118 -12.52 -4.60 -0.53
N GLN A 119 -13.56 -3.80 -0.23
CA GLN A 119 -14.38 -3.15 -1.26
C GLN A 119 -13.53 -2.23 -2.15
N LEU A 120 -12.62 -1.46 -1.58
CA LEU A 120 -11.73 -0.59 -2.33
C LEU A 120 -10.79 -1.37 -3.25
N VAL A 121 -10.17 -2.44 -2.74
CA VAL A 121 -9.24 -3.27 -3.52
C VAL A 121 -9.96 -3.99 -4.65
N ASP A 122 -11.14 -4.57 -4.38
CA ASP A 122 -11.96 -5.23 -5.40
C ASP A 122 -12.39 -4.26 -6.51
N TRP A 123 -12.93 -3.10 -6.13
CA TRP A 123 -13.30 -2.06 -7.09
C TRP A 123 -12.09 -1.60 -7.93
N THR A 124 -10.96 -1.31 -7.29
CA THR A 124 -9.73 -0.88 -7.96
C THR A 124 -9.21 -1.96 -8.90
N GLY A 125 -9.21 -3.22 -8.47
CA GLY A 125 -8.78 -4.37 -9.26
C GLY A 125 -9.64 -4.58 -10.51
N ARG A 126 -10.96 -4.39 -10.41
CA ARG A 126 -11.87 -4.45 -11.56
C ARG A 126 -11.58 -3.35 -12.57
N VAL A 127 -11.37 -2.12 -12.11
CA VAL A 127 -11.06 -0.98 -13.00
C VAL A 127 -9.71 -1.14 -13.68
N ILE A 128 -8.71 -1.74 -13.00
CA ILE A 128 -7.39 -1.99 -13.59
C ILE A 128 -7.45 -3.05 -14.69
N ARG A 129 -8.29 -4.09 -14.52
CA ARG A 129 -8.44 -5.18 -15.51
C ARG A 129 -9.29 -4.81 -16.73
N ASP A 130 -10.30 -3.98 -16.51
CA ASP A 130 -11.12 -3.50 -17.63
C ASP A 130 -10.32 -2.44 -18.39
N ASP A 131 -9.77 -2.81 -19.55
CA ASP A 131 -9.18 -1.87 -20.53
C ASP A 131 -10.17 -0.83 -21.06
N LYS A 132 -11.42 -0.87 -20.59
CA LYS A 132 -12.48 0.08 -20.90
C LYS A 132 -12.33 1.35 -20.06
N LYS A 133 -11.56 2.26 -20.56
CA LYS A 133 -11.19 3.58 -19.99
C LYS A 133 -12.37 4.53 -19.63
N HIS A 134 -13.63 4.11 -19.65
CA HIS A 134 -14.76 5.06 -19.64
C HIS A 134 -15.89 4.80 -18.66
N ALA A 135 -15.84 3.77 -17.83
CA ALA A 135 -16.90 3.56 -16.84
C ALA A 135 -16.32 3.60 -15.41
N ILE A 136 -16.14 4.80 -14.87
CA ILE A 136 -16.12 4.97 -13.40
C ILE A 136 -17.53 4.59 -12.96
N ASN A 137 -17.69 3.37 -12.46
CA ASN A 137 -18.98 2.83 -12.04
C ASN A 137 -19.54 3.67 -10.89
N HIS A 138 -20.87 3.82 -10.82
CA HIS A 138 -21.55 4.65 -9.83
C HIS A 138 -21.38 4.17 -8.38
N ASP A 139 -20.91 2.94 -8.17
CA ASP A 139 -20.69 2.35 -6.83
C ASP A 139 -19.26 2.63 -6.34
N LEU A 140 -18.97 3.89 -6.05
CA LEU A 140 -17.69 4.29 -5.48
C LEU A 140 -17.54 3.78 -4.03
N PRO A 141 -16.39 3.20 -3.67
CA PRO A 141 -16.14 2.76 -2.30
C PRO A 141 -16.28 3.92 -1.29
N PRO A 142 -17.06 3.75 -0.22
CA PRO A 142 -17.31 4.81 0.77
C PRO A 142 -16.03 5.36 1.42
N ILE A 143 -14.98 4.56 1.49
CA ILE A 143 -13.69 4.96 2.04
C ILE A 143 -13.04 6.12 1.27
N LEU A 144 -13.22 6.20 -0.04
CA LEU A 144 -12.71 7.32 -0.84
C LEU A 144 -13.40 8.63 -0.49
N GLN A 145 -14.71 8.58 -0.25
CA GLN A 145 -15.48 9.75 0.21
C GLN A 145 -15.07 10.18 1.61
N ARG A 146 -14.89 9.23 2.54
CA ARG A 146 -14.48 9.51 3.93
C ARG A 146 -13.11 10.18 4.01
N LEU A 147 -12.18 9.77 3.16
CA LEU A 147 -10.82 10.32 3.10
C LEU A 147 -10.69 11.55 2.19
N ASP A 148 -11.79 12.01 1.58
CA ASP A 148 -11.79 13.12 0.61
C ASP A 148 -10.76 12.89 -0.52
N ILE A 149 -10.78 11.68 -1.09
CA ILE A 149 -9.91 11.27 -2.18
C ILE A 149 -10.73 11.21 -3.47
N ASP A 150 -10.31 11.96 -4.49
CA ASP A 150 -10.89 11.89 -5.82
C ASP A 150 -10.62 10.51 -6.45
N PRO A 151 -11.64 9.81 -7.00
CA PRO A 151 -11.47 8.47 -7.58
C PRO A 151 -10.47 8.40 -8.73
N LYS A 152 -10.35 9.47 -9.55
CA LYS A 152 -9.37 9.52 -10.63
C LYS A 152 -7.96 9.65 -10.10
N GLN A 153 -7.77 10.47 -9.05
CA GLN A 153 -6.49 10.57 -8.36
C GLN A 153 -6.13 9.24 -7.68
N TRP A 154 -7.10 8.57 -7.05
CA TRP A 154 -6.88 7.25 -6.46
C TRP A 154 -6.36 6.24 -7.49
N LEU A 155 -7.04 6.10 -8.63
CA LEU A 155 -6.63 5.20 -9.69
C LEU A 155 -5.24 5.53 -10.25
N TYR A 156 -4.95 6.81 -10.41
CA TYR A 156 -3.61 7.26 -10.80
C TYR A 156 -2.55 6.83 -9.79
N TYR A 157 -2.81 7.01 -8.49
CA TYR A 157 -1.89 6.61 -7.43
C TYR A 157 -1.71 5.10 -7.35
N SER A 158 -2.79 4.34 -7.41
CA SER A 158 -2.74 2.87 -7.37
C SER A 158 -2.01 2.25 -8.56
N GLN A 159 -1.95 2.94 -9.69
CA GLN A 159 -1.22 2.48 -10.88
C GLN A 159 0.23 2.95 -10.92
N ASN A 160 0.53 4.12 -10.39
CA ASN A 160 1.81 4.81 -10.58
C ASN A 160 2.59 5.02 -9.28
N PHE A 161 2.32 4.26 -8.24
CA PHE A 161 2.88 4.46 -6.90
C PHE A 161 4.41 4.54 -6.89
N GLU A 162 5.10 3.66 -7.62
CA GLU A 162 6.57 3.65 -7.67
C GLU A 162 7.16 4.80 -8.49
N SER A 163 6.51 5.20 -9.57
CA SER A 163 7.05 6.19 -10.51
C SER A 163 6.86 7.61 -10.03
N SER A 164 5.69 7.90 -9.44
CA SER A 164 5.28 9.25 -9.08
C SER A 164 5.79 9.71 -7.71
N TYR A 165 6.09 8.78 -6.80
CA TYR A 165 6.37 9.10 -5.40
C TYR A 165 7.72 8.60 -4.92
N LYS A 166 8.80 9.20 -5.41
CA LYS A 166 10.13 8.98 -4.83
C LYS A 166 10.34 9.91 -3.63
N GLY A 167 9.76 9.58 -2.48
CA GLY A 167 10.12 10.30 -1.25
C GLY A 167 9.00 10.47 -0.23
N LEU A 168 7.92 11.17 -0.52
CA LEU A 168 6.84 11.47 0.43
C LEU A 168 5.51 11.53 -0.31
N ILE A 169 4.52 10.72 0.12
CA ILE A 169 3.17 10.77 -0.42
C ILE A 169 2.33 11.59 0.52
N ARG A 170 1.85 12.75 0.10
CA ARG A 170 0.80 13.51 0.76
C ARG A 170 0.38 14.82 0.09
N ARG A 171 -0.75 15.43 0.62
CA ARG A 171 -1.10 16.82 0.38
C ARG A 171 0.11 17.73 0.66
N TYR A 172 0.37 18.71 -0.18
CA TYR A 172 1.52 19.61 -0.15
C TYR A 172 1.90 20.14 1.26
N PHE A 173 0.92 20.54 2.07
CA PHE A 173 1.16 21.09 3.41
C PHE A 173 1.83 20.10 4.37
N SER A 174 1.52 18.83 4.25
CA SER A 174 2.05 17.80 5.15
C SER A 174 3.46 17.40 4.78
N VAL A 175 3.77 17.37 3.48
CA VAL A 175 5.15 17.19 3.00
C VAL A 175 6.00 18.35 3.48
N ARG A 176 5.50 19.57 3.42
CA ARG A 176 6.21 20.75 3.88
C ARG A 176 6.44 20.75 5.39
N ASN A 177 5.46 20.33 6.18
CA ASN A 177 5.60 20.20 7.64
C ASN A 177 6.58 19.09 8.01
N ALA A 178 6.47 17.90 7.40
CA ALA A 178 7.42 16.82 7.61
C ALA A 178 8.86 17.20 7.20
N CYS A 179 9.04 17.93 6.10
CA CYS A 179 10.34 18.47 5.74
C CYS A 179 10.90 19.39 6.82
N ARG A 180 10.04 20.25 7.40
CA ARG A 180 10.45 21.17 8.48
C ARG A 180 10.86 20.41 9.74
N GLU A 181 10.08 19.41 10.16
CA GLU A 181 10.38 18.55 11.32
C GLU A 181 11.65 17.74 11.13
N LEU A 182 11.92 17.29 9.90
CA LEU A 182 13.12 16.53 9.54
C LEU A 182 14.32 17.40 9.19
N GLY A 183 14.21 18.73 9.32
CA GLY A 183 15.27 19.69 8.99
C GLY A 183 15.64 19.72 7.49
N LYS A 184 14.73 19.25 6.60
CA LYS A 184 14.95 19.22 5.14
C LYS A 184 14.37 20.45 4.47
N GLN A 185 15.13 21.07 3.59
CA GLN A 185 14.65 22.24 2.83
C GLN A 185 13.69 21.89 1.69
N TRP A 186 13.75 20.64 1.18
CA TRP A 186 12.89 20.17 0.11
C TRP A 186 12.71 18.65 0.14
N ALA A 187 11.64 18.17 -0.54
CA ALA A 187 11.43 16.74 -0.83
C ALA A 187 11.17 16.54 -2.33
N LYS A 188 11.61 15.39 -2.86
CA LYS A 188 11.38 15.02 -4.25
C LYS A 188 9.86 14.84 -4.47
N GLY A 189 9.31 15.49 -5.49
CA GLY A 189 7.86 15.46 -5.78
C GLY A 189 7.08 16.68 -5.24
N ILE A 190 7.67 17.55 -4.44
CA ILE A 190 6.99 18.73 -3.89
C ILE A 190 6.50 19.71 -4.98
N GLY A 191 7.18 19.75 -6.12
CA GLY A 191 6.77 20.53 -7.29
C GLY A 191 5.52 20.00 -7.97
N CYS A 192 5.40 18.67 -8.11
CA CYS A 192 4.22 18.04 -8.69
C CYS A 192 2.98 18.22 -7.80
N LEU A 193 3.17 18.15 -6.47
CA LEU A 193 2.08 18.40 -5.50
C LEU A 193 1.61 19.85 -5.53
N ARG A 194 2.50 20.80 -5.79
CA ARG A 194 2.14 22.23 -5.94
C ARG A 194 1.31 22.48 -7.20
N GLN A 195 1.59 21.80 -8.31
CA GLN A 195 0.81 21.90 -9.54
C GLN A 195 -0.60 21.30 -9.40
N ALA A 196 -0.73 20.19 -8.68
CA ALA A 196 -2.02 19.54 -8.43
C ALA A 196 -2.96 20.35 -7.51
N MET A 197 -2.47 21.40 -6.83
CA MET A 197 -3.30 22.30 -6.01
C MET A 197 -3.81 23.53 -6.79
N VAL A 198 -3.35 23.76 -8.01
CA VAL A 198 -3.68 24.97 -8.82
C VAL A 198 -4.72 24.63 -9.90
N THR A 199 -5.10 23.36 -10.03
CA THR A 199 -6.19 22.87 -10.90
C THR A 199 -7.40 22.45 -10.07
#